data_bf5e2250e0f5a33256f2d2f2f7176a6f
#
_entry.id   bf5e2250e0f5a33256f2d2f2f7176a6f
#
_cell.length_a   1.000
_cell.length_b   1.000
_cell.length_c   1.000
_cell.angle_alpha   90.00
_cell.angle_beta   90.00
_cell.angle_gamma   90.00
#
_symmetry.space_group_name_H-M   'P 1'
#
loop_
_entity.id
_entity.type
_entity.pdbx_description
1 polymer ?
#
loop_
_entity_poly.entity_id
_entity_poly.type
_entity_poly.pdbx_seq_one_letter_code
_entity_poly.pdbx_strand_id
1 'polypeptide(L)'
;MTDGPPRTTVSAWRPSVPGIAEVFHAHFTEHAYPSHTHDTWALMILNDGAVDFALDRHRHGATGSGTVVLLPPGVSHDGRTVTANGFRKRVLYLDATVLPEELTGRAVDGPVFGDDLLRHRIHQLHTALGHPGDGFEAESRLAFIRERLHGHLDALRPPRTPGREANRLATALRDLLDSRLPAGMSLQEAATALHAHPTHLIRCFKQTYGLPPHAYLTGRRIERARGFLLDGKRPAEVAAAVGFHDQAHLHRHFTRHVGTTPGRYALTRSRP
;
A
#
# COMPACT_ATOMS: atom_id res chain seq x y z
N MET A 1 -7.27 -35.28 14.53
CA MET A 1 -7.20 -33.86 14.92
C MET A 1 -7.48 -33.09 13.65
N THR A 2 -8.69 -32.60 13.48
CA THR A 2 -9.08 -31.78 12.31
C THR A 2 -8.56 -30.38 12.57
N ASP A 3 -7.49 -30.00 11.86
CA ASP A 3 -7.06 -28.61 11.77
C ASP A 3 -8.24 -27.76 11.29
N GLY A 4 -8.68 -26.82 12.13
CA GLY A 4 -9.73 -25.90 11.75
C GLY A 4 -9.26 -25.03 10.56
N PRO A 5 -10.17 -24.39 9.83
CA PRO A 5 -9.82 -23.62 8.64
C PRO A 5 -8.70 -22.62 8.96
N PRO A 6 -7.72 -22.43 8.07
CA PRO A 6 -6.58 -21.58 8.31
C PRO A 6 -7.05 -20.15 8.65
N ARG A 7 -6.63 -19.66 9.83
CA ARG A 7 -7.06 -18.33 10.32
C ARG A 7 -6.26 -17.23 9.63
N THR A 8 -6.94 -16.17 9.23
CA THR A 8 -6.28 -14.93 8.80
C THR A 8 -5.32 -14.43 9.88
N THR A 9 -4.05 -14.26 9.50
CA THR A 9 -3.01 -13.71 10.38
C THR A 9 -2.36 -12.50 9.72
N VAL A 10 -2.06 -11.47 10.51
CA VAL A 10 -1.35 -10.27 10.08
C VAL A 10 -0.31 -9.91 11.13
N SER A 11 0.89 -9.55 10.68
CA SER A 11 1.92 -8.93 11.51
C SER A 11 2.57 -7.78 10.75
N ALA A 12 2.87 -6.69 11.45
CA ALA A 12 3.54 -5.53 10.90
C ALA A 12 4.47 -4.89 11.93
N TRP A 13 5.59 -4.35 11.45
CA TRP A 13 6.52 -3.59 12.31
C TRP A 13 7.33 -2.60 11.47
N ARG A 14 7.97 -1.65 12.16
CA ARG A 14 8.92 -0.72 11.57
C ARG A 14 10.34 -1.15 11.93
N PRO A 15 11.15 -1.52 10.95
CA PRO A 15 12.56 -1.81 11.20
C PRO A 15 13.36 -0.50 11.33
N SER A 16 14.54 -0.59 11.96
CA SER A 16 15.49 0.53 12.04
C SER A 16 16.31 0.74 10.77
N VAL A 17 15.95 0.08 9.65
CA VAL A 17 16.66 0.16 8.37
C VAL A 17 16.14 1.34 7.56
N PRO A 18 16.99 2.35 7.24
CA PRO A 18 16.59 3.49 6.43
C PRO A 18 16.01 3.06 5.07
N GLY A 19 14.94 3.75 4.65
CA GLY A 19 14.27 3.44 3.39
C GLY A 19 13.14 2.42 3.50
N ILE A 20 12.99 1.72 4.63
CA ILE A 20 11.88 0.80 4.87
C ILE A 20 10.92 1.42 5.90
N ALA A 21 9.78 1.87 5.44
CA ALA A 21 8.76 2.48 6.29
C ALA A 21 8.00 1.46 7.15
N GLU A 22 7.76 0.26 6.60
CA GLU A 22 7.05 -0.81 7.29
C GLU A 22 7.35 -2.17 6.63
N VAL A 23 7.37 -3.21 7.45
CA VAL A 23 7.33 -4.62 7.02
C VAL A 23 5.96 -5.19 7.36
N PHE A 24 5.33 -5.88 6.41
CA PHE A 24 3.99 -6.42 6.58
C PHE A 24 3.95 -7.88 6.11
N HIS A 25 3.53 -8.79 6.97
CA HIS A 25 3.30 -10.19 6.64
C HIS A 25 1.83 -10.53 6.87
N ALA A 26 1.23 -11.24 5.94
CA ALA A 26 -0.16 -11.65 6.07
C ALA A 26 -0.42 -13.02 5.45
N HIS A 27 -1.36 -13.73 6.09
CA HIS A 27 -2.04 -14.88 5.52
C HIS A 27 -3.53 -14.56 5.49
N PHE A 28 -4.14 -14.59 4.31
CA PHE A 28 -5.56 -14.35 4.11
C PHE A 28 -6.21 -15.56 3.46
N THR A 29 -7.36 -15.95 3.98
CA THR A 29 -8.17 -17.05 3.42
C THR A 29 -9.21 -16.54 2.42
N GLU A 30 -9.91 -15.44 2.73
CA GLU A 30 -11.02 -14.91 1.94
C GLU A 30 -11.03 -13.37 1.88
N HIS A 31 -9.86 -12.72 2.02
CA HIS A 31 -9.82 -11.27 2.05
C HIS A 31 -9.76 -10.65 0.65
N ALA A 32 -10.60 -9.64 0.44
CA ALA A 32 -10.54 -8.75 -0.71
C ALA A 32 -10.25 -7.31 -0.26
N TYR A 33 -9.19 -6.74 -0.78
CA TYR A 33 -8.86 -5.34 -0.56
C TYR A 33 -9.75 -4.45 -1.43
N PRO A 34 -10.46 -3.46 -0.86
CA PRO A 34 -11.11 -2.44 -1.66
C PRO A 34 -10.06 -1.59 -2.38
N SER A 35 -10.47 -0.90 -3.44
CA SER A 35 -9.60 0.03 -4.14
C SER A 35 -9.09 1.13 -3.19
N HIS A 36 -7.76 1.28 -3.08
CA HIS A 36 -7.07 2.22 -2.20
C HIS A 36 -5.72 2.63 -2.78
N THR A 37 -5.06 3.59 -2.15
CA THR A 37 -3.68 4.01 -2.44
C THR A 37 -2.88 4.03 -1.13
N HIS A 38 -1.56 4.03 -1.25
CA HIS A 38 -0.61 4.34 -0.16
C HIS A 38 0.48 5.27 -0.67
N ASP A 39 1.26 5.88 0.24
CA ASP A 39 2.29 6.88 -0.11
C ASP A 39 3.65 6.28 -0.39
N THR A 40 3.81 5.00 -0.12
CA THR A 40 5.06 4.27 -0.23
C THR A 40 4.99 3.28 -1.39
N TRP A 41 6.14 2.89 -1.89
CA TRP A 41 6.24 1.74 -2.76
C TRP A 41 5.91 0.47 -1.97
N ALA A 42 5.06 -0.42 -2.49
CA ALA A 42 4.82 -1.72 -1.90
C ALA A 42 5.49 -2.81 -2.74
N LEU A 43 6.62 -3.31 -2.24
CA LEU A 43 7.35 -4.44 -2.83
C LEU A 43 6.88 -5.74 -2.18
N MET A 44 6.21 -6.58 -2.96
CA MET A 44 5.52 -7.77 -2.44
C MET A 44 6.02 -9.05 -3.10
N ILE A 45 6.15 -10.10 -2.28
CA ILE A 45 6.25 -11.49 -2.71
C ILE A 45 5.12 -12.33 -2.09
N LEU A 46 4.62 -13.28 -2.85
CA LEU A 46 3.74 -14.33 -2.33
C LEU A 46 4.57 -15.54 -1.93
N ASN A 47 4.29 -16.10 -0.75
CA ASN A 47 4.90 -17.37 -0.32
C ASN A 47 4.13 -18.55 -0.88
N ASP A 48 2.79 -18.44 -0.89
CA ASP A 48 1.87 -19.42 -1.44
C ASP A 48 0.58 -18.74 -1.93
N GLY A 49 -0.23 -19.47 -2.66
CA GLY A 49 -1.48 -19.00 -3.24
C GLY A 49 -1.28 -18.08 -4.44
N ALA A 50 -2.36 -17.42 -4.82
CA ALA A 50 -2.39 -16.46 -5.90
C ALA A 50 -3.34 -15.31 -5.60
N VAL A 51 -3.01 -14.13 -6.13
CA VAL A 51 -3.81 -12.92 -6.01
C VAL A 51 -4.07 -12.33 -7.39
N ASP A 52 -5.30 -11.88 -7.61
CA ASP A 52 -5.71 -11.06 -8.74
C ASP A 52 -5.92 -9.64 -8.23
N PHE A 53 -5.33 -8.65 -8.89
CA PHE A 53 -5.38 -7.26 -8.47
C PHE A 53 -5.54 -6.31 -9.65
N ALA A 54 -6.23 -5.21 -9.43
CA ALA A 54 -6.19 -4.08 -10.35
C ALA A 54 -5.10 -3.11 -9.93
N LEU A 55 -4.36 -2.56 -10.89
CA LEU A 55 -3.48 -1.42 -10.70
C LEU A 55 -3.84 -0.38 -11.76
N ASP A 56 -4.18 0.84 -11.31
CA ASP A 56 -4.82 1.86 -12.14
C ASP A 56 -6.08 1.30 -12.83
N ARG A 57 -6.04 0.97 -14.10
CA ARG A 57 -7.17 0.44 -14.88
C ARG A 57 -6.93 -0.96 -15.43
N HIS A 58 -5.77 -1.53 -15.14
CA HIS A 58 -5.35 -2.83 -15.66
C HIS A 58 -5.42 -3.90 -14.58
N ARG A 59 -5.79 -5.12 -14.98
CA ARG A 59 -5.77 -6.26 -14.07
C ARG A 59 -4.51 -7.07 -14.25
N HIS A 60 -3.99 -7.53 -13.13
CA HIS A 60 -2.77 -8.32 -13.04
C HIS A 60 -2.99 -9.51 -12.12
N GLY A 61 -2.22 -10.57 -12.35
CA GLY A 61 -2.17 -11.74 -11.48
C GLY A 61 -0.77 -11.95 -10.93
N ALA A 62 -0.68 -12.40 -9.69
CA ALA A 62 0.58 -12.84 -9.10
C ALA A 62 0.40 -14.19 -8.40
N THR A 63 1.42 -15.05 -8.49
CA THR A 63 1.43 -16.38 -7.89
C THR A 63 2.56 -16.52 -6.87
N GLY A 64 2.46 -17.50 -5.99
CA GLY A 64 3.48 -17.79 -4.97
C GLY A 64 4.84 -18.23 -5.55
N SER A 65 4.88 -18.64 -6.82
CA SER A 65 6.11 -19.10 -7.48
C SER A 65 6.65 -18.03 -8.44
N GLY A 66 7.90 -17.59 -8.23
CA GLY A 66 8.66 -16.82 -9.22
C GLY A 66 8.28 -15.36 -9.41
N THR A 67 7.19 -14.84 -8.84
CA THR A 67 6.74 -13.48 -9.07
C THR A 67 7.08 -12.51 -7.93
N VAL A 68 7.45 -11.28 -8.32
CA VAL A 68 7.59 -10.11 -7.46
C VAL A 68 6.62 -9.05 -7.95
N VAL A 69 5.92 -8.41 -7.06
CA VAL A 69 4.98 -7.31 -7.37
C VAL A 69 5.50 -6.01 -6.78
N LEU A 70 5.49 -4.96 -7.58
CA LEU A 70 5.84 -3.61 -7.16
C LEU A 70 4.67 -2.66 -7.44
N LEU A 71 4.02 -2.19 -6.38
CA LEU A 71 2.94 -1.21 -6.48
C LEU A 71 3.49 0.18 -6.15
N PRO A 72 3.33 1.14 -7.06
CA PRO A 72 3.86 2.49 -6.85
C PRO A 72 2.98 3.32 -5.91
N PRO A 73 3.56 4.37 -5.29
CA PRO A 73 2.82 5.31 -4.45
C PRO A 73 1.75 6.07 -5.24
N GLY A 74 0.66 6.43 -4.55
CA GLY A 74 -0.41 7.27 -5.09
C GLY A 74 -1.29 6.62 -6.17
N VAL A 75 -0.99 5.40 -6.62
CA VAL A 75 -1.75 4.70 -7.66
C VAL A 75 -2.78 3.78 -7.04
N SER A 76 -4.01 3.86 -7.56
CA SER A 76 -5.12 3.05 -7.08
C SER A 76 -4.91 1.57 -7.41
N HIS A 77 -5.09 0.73 -6.41
CA HIS A 77 -5.08 -0.72 -6.58
C HIS A 77 -6.07 -1.39 -5.63
N ASP A 78 -6.53 -2.55 -6.03
CA ASP A 78 -7.31 -3.48 -5.23
C ASP A 78 -6.58 -4.83 -5.13
N GLY A 79 -7.23 -5.86 -4.62
CA GLY A 79 -6.69 -7.21 -4.64
C GLY A 79 -7.63 -8.22 -4.00
N ARG A 80 -7.65 -9.43 -4.56
CA ARG A 80 -8.44 -10.55 -4.04
C ARG A 80 -7.70 -11.86 -4.20
N THR A 81 -7.97 -12.79 -3.30
CA THR A 81 -7.51 -14.17 -3.49
C THR A 81 -8.23 -14.82 -4.68
N VAL A 82 -7.50 -15.68 -5.39
CA VAL A 82 -8.06 -16.53 -6.46
C VAL A 82 -7.84 -18.01 -6.18
N THR A 83 -7.31 -18.34 -5.00
CA THR A 83 -7.09 -19.73 -4.55
C THR A 83 -7.97 -20.05 -3.35
N ALA A 84 -8.50 -21.27 -3.29
CA ALA A 84 -9.40 -21.72 -2.24
C ALA A 84 -8.77 -21.65 -0.83
N ASN A 85 -7.44 -21.84 -0.72
CA ASN A 85 -6.71 -21.78 0.54
C ASN A 85 -6.19 -20.37 0.88
N GLY A 86 -6.60 -19.35 0.09
CA GLY A 86 -6.11 -18.01 0.28
C GLY A 86 -4.68 -17.81 -0.24
N PHE A 87 -3.95 -16.87 0.35
CA PHE A 87 -2.55 -16.57 -0.01
C PHE A 87 -1.77 -16.03 1.18
N ARG A 88 -0.45 -16.27 1.16
CA ARG A 88 0.49 -15.66 2.10
C ARG A 88 1.38 -14.68 1.37
N LYS A 89 1.43 -13.46 1.90
CA LYS A 89 2.27 -12.40 1.35
C LYS A 89 3.22 -11.80 2.37
N ARG A 90 4.36 -11.32 1.86
CA ARG A 90 5.27 -10.43 2.56
C ARG A 90 5.45 -9.16 1.75
N VAL A 91 5.36 -8.03 2.41
CA VAL A 91 5.45 -6.70 1.80
C VAL A 91 6.49 -5.88 2.52
N LEU A 92 7.32 -5.18 1.76
CA LEU A 92 8.15 -4.08 2.22
C LEU A 92 7.53 -2.79 1.70
N TYR A 93 7.19 -1.89 2.60
CA TYR A 93 6.81 -0.53 2.24
C TYR A 93 8.07 0.33 2.22
N LEU A 94 8.44 0.80 1.02
CA LEU A 94 9.69 1.52 0.76
C LEU A 94 9.38 3.00 0.53
N ASP A 95 10.20 3.89 1.05
CA ASP A 95 10.06 5.32 0.82
C ASP A 95 10.76 5.80 -0.47
N ALA A 96 10.63 7.08 -0.78
CA ALA A 96 11.16 7.70 -1.99
C ALA A 96 12.72 7.73 -2.03
N THR A 97 13.40 7.45 -0.91
CA THR A 97 14.87 7.35 -0.91
C THR A 97 15.37 6.05 -1.54
N VAL A 98 14.52 5.00 -1.55
CA VAL A 98 14.82 3.73 -2.19
C VAL A 98 14.46 3.76 -3.67
N LEU A 99 13.24 4.19 -4.00
CA LEU A 99 12.75 4.32 -5.37
C LEU A 99 12.09 5.69 -5.57
N PRO A 100 12.62 6.54 -6.45
CA PRO A 100 12.05 7.86 -6.73
C PRO A 100 10.64 7.77 -7.33
N GLU A 101 9.79 8.76 -7.05
CA GLU A 101 8.40 8.79 -7.53
C GLU A 101 8.29 8.91 -9.05
N GLU A 102 9.31 9.42 -9.73
CA GLU A 102 9.38 9.52 -11.19
C GLU A 102 9.28 8.14 -11.89
N LEU A 103 9.59 7.07 -11.17
CA LEU A 103 9.47 5.70 -11.65
C LEU A 103 8.04 5.14 -11.60
N THR A 104 7.09 5.86 -10.98
CA THR A 104 5.69 5.43 -10.80
C THR A 104 5.05 4.96 -12.10
N GLY A 105 5.17 5.74 -13.18
CA GLY A 105 4.57 5.39 -14.47
C GLY A 105 5.09 4.07 -15.02
N ARG A 106 6.40 3.83 -14.91
CA ARG A 106 7.03 2.58 -15.36
C ARG A 106 6.54 1.37 -14.57
N ALA A 107 6.37 1.53 -13.25
CA ALA A 107 5.85 0.46 -12.41
C ALA A 107 4.36 0.17 -12.67
N VAL A 108 3.58 1.15 -13.12
CA VAL A 108 2.19 0.94 -13.56
C VAL A 108 2.15 0.09 -14.84
N ASP A 109 3.05 0.35 -15.78
CA ASP A 109 3.12 -0.40 -17.06
C ASP A 109 3.54 -1.86 -16.86
N GLY A 110 4.36 -2.17 -15.84
CA GLY A 110 4.85 -3.51 -15.56
C GLY A 110 5.01 -3.78 -14.07
N PRO A 111 3.92 -3.97 -13.30
CA PRO A 111 4.00 -4.13 -11.86
C PRO A 111 4.44 -5.52 -11.39
N VAL A 112 4.53 -6.49 -12.30
CA VAL A 112 4.84 -7.90 -11.99
C VAL A 112 6.12 -8.32 -12.70
N PHE A 113 7.09 -8.79 -11.93
CA PHE A 113 8.39 -9.26 -12.44
C PHE A 113 8.53 -10.77 -12.23
N GLY A 114 8.88 -11.50 -13.29
CA GLY A 114 9.36 -12.88 -13.21
C GLY A 114 10.88 -12.90 -12.95
N ASP A 115 11.30 -12.79 -11.69
CA ASP A 115 12.69 -12.68 -11.32
C ASP A 115 12.99 -13.44 -10.02
N ASP A 116 13.47 -14.65 -10.16
CA ASP A 116 13.79 -15.54 -9.04
C ASP A 116 14.91 -14.99 -8.14
N LEU A 117 15.90 -14.30 -8.72
CA LEU A 117 16.97 -13.69 -7.94
C LEU A 117 16.46 -12.52 -7.09
N LEU A 118 15.66 -11.65 -7.68
CA LEU A 118 15.04 -10.54 -6.94
C LEU A 118 14.16 -11.09 -5.82
N ARG A 119 13.31 -12.08 -6.12
CA ARG A 119 12.47 -12.74 -5.15
C ARG A 119 13.26 -13.36 -4.00
N HIS A 120 14.37 -14.06 -4.32
CA HIS A 120 15.25 -14.63 -3.31
C HIS A 120 15.89 -13.55 -2.42
N ARG A 121 16.38 -12.45 -2.99
CA ARG A 121 16.93 -11.31 -2.24
C ARG A 121 15.90 -10.67 -1.30
N ILE A 122 14.65 -10.52 -1.76
CA ILE A 122 13.56 -10.01 -0.93
C ILE A 122 13.29 -10.97 0.23
N HIS A 123 13.26 -12.30 -0.04
CA HIS A 123 13.10 -13.29 1.02
C HIS A 123 14.21 -13.19 2.09
N GLN A 124 15.47 -13.07 1.66
CA GLN A 124 16.60 -12.91 2.56
C GLN A 124 16.53 -11.62 3.37
N LEU A 125 16.09 -10.51 2.76
CA LEU A 125 15.89 -9.25 3.47
C LEU A 125 14.81 -9.39 4.57
N HIS A 126 13.66 -10.01 4.27
CA HIS A 126 12.64 -10.29 5.28
C HIS A 126 13.15 -11.16 6.43
N THR A 127 14.09 -12.07 6.16
CA THR A 127 14.71 -12.90 7.20
C THR A 127 15.61 -12.05 8.08
N ALA A 128 16.50 -11.23 7.50
CA ALA A 128 17.39 -10.34 8.24
C ALA A 128 16.60 -9.33 9.11
N LEU A 129 15.50 -8.77 8.57
CA LEU A 129 14.63 -7.83 9.29
C LEU A 129 13.88 -8.46 10.48
N GLY A 130 13.84 -9.76 10.58
CA GLY A 130 13.26 -10.51 11.70
C GLY A 130 14.24 -10.76 12.86
N HIS A 131 15.53 -10.40 12.72
CA HIS A 131 16.55 -10.67 13.72
C HIS A 131 17.18 -9.37 14.23
N PRO A 132 17.12 -9.12 15.54
CA PRO A 132 17.82 -7.97 16.13
C PRO A 132 19.34 -8.10 15.91
N GLY A 133 19.96 -7.02 15.44
CA GLY A 133 21.41 -6.99 15.19
C GLY A 133 21.81 -7.14 13.71
N ASP A 134 20.94 -7.64 12.84
CA ASP A 134 21.25 -7.82 11.41
C ASP A 134 20.98 -6.57 10.55
N GLY A 135 20.95 -5.38 11.17
CA GLY A 135 20.64 -4.11 10.49
C GLY A 135 21.56 -3.82 9.30
N PHE A 136 22.87 -4.02 9.46
CA PHE A 136 23.85 -3.81 8.36
C PHE A 136 23.64 -4.81 7.21
N GLU A 137 23.29 -6.06 7.51
CA GLU A 137 22.95 -7.05 6.50
C GLU A 137 21.69 -6.63 5.77
N ALA A 138 20.66 -6.19 6.49
CA ALA A 138 19.40 -5.75 5.90
C ALA A 138 19.60 -4.52 4.98
N GLU A 139 20.39 -3.52 5.38
CA GLU A 139 20.75 -2.37 4.54
C GLU A 139 21.47 -2.80 3.25
N SER A 140 22.44 -3.70 3.36
CA SER A 140 23.17 -4.22 2.21
C SER A 140 22.25 -4.96 1.24
N ARG A 141 21.34 -5.80 1.75
CA ARG A 141 20.35 -6.52 0.95
C ARG A 141 19.38 -5.58 0.27
N LEU A 142 18.93 -4.53 0.97
CA LEU A 142 18.07 -3.49 0.38
C LEU A 142 18.76 -2.79 -0.80
N ALA A 143 20.05 -2.47 -0.69
CA ALA A 143 20.81 -1.86 -1.76
C ALA A 143 20.85 -2.73 -3.04
N PHE A 144 21.06 -4.05 -2.91
CA PHE A 144 21.03 -4.97 -4.05
C PHE A 144 19.62 -5.14 -4.64
N ILE A 145 18.58 -5.07 -3.82
CA ILE A 145 17.18 -5.09 -4.29
C ILE A 145 16.91 -3.82 -5.09
N ARG A 146 17.30 -2.64 -4.56
CA ARG A 146 17.14 -1.35 -5.21
C ARG A 146 17.79 -1.32 -6.60
N GLU A 147 19.04 -1.76 -6.70
CA GLU A 147 19.74 -1.81 -7.98
C GLU A 147 18.97 -2.65 -9.01
N ARG A 148 18.49 -3.83 -8.60
CA ARG A 148 17.79 -4.72 -9.52
C ARG A 148 16.42 -4.20 -9.93
N LEU A 149 15.68 -3.54 -9.01
CA LEU A 149 14.42 -2.87 -9.32
C LEU A 149 14.62 -1.73 -10.32
N HIS A 150 15.66 -0.91 -10.16
CA HIS A 150 16.01 0.11 -11.16
C HIS A 150 16.24 -0.51 -12.53
N GLY A 151 16.99 -1.62 -12.62
CA GLY A 151 17.21 -2.31 -13.88
C GLY A 151 15.93 -2.78 -14.56
N HIS A 152 14.95 -3.29 -13.80
CA HIS A 152 13.64 -3.66 -14.33
C HIS A 152 12.84 -2.44 -14.81
N LEU A 153 12.78 -1.39 -13.99
CA LEU A 153 12.01 -0.19 -14.33
C LEU A 153 12.61 0.58 -15.50
N ASP A 154 13.91 0.57 -15.67
CA ASP A 154 14.60 1.21 -16.81
C ASP A 154 14.36 0.47 -18.13
N ALA A 155 14.09 -0.83 -18.08
CA ALA A 155 13.76 -1.62 -19.26
C ALA A 155 12.31 -1.41 -19.76
N LEU A 156 11.45 -0.78 -18.95
CA LEU A 156 10.05 -0.52 -19.29
C LEU A 156 9.90 0.78 -20.10
N ARG A 157 8.98 0.79 -21.06
CA ARG A 157 8.71 1.95 -21.91
C ARG A 157 8.01 3.06 -21.11
N PRO A 158 8.27 4.37 -21.38
CA PRO A 158 7.61 5.46 -20.68
C PRO A 158 6.09 5.47 -20.93
N PRO A 159 5.26 5.84 -19.91
CA PRO A 159 3.81 5.75 -19.98
C PRO A 159 3.17 6.82 -20.89
N ARG A 160 1.97 6.50 -21.39
CA ARG A 160 1.09 7.43 -22.09
C ARG A 160 0.52 8.46 -21.11
N THR A 161 0.73 9.74 -21.35
CA THR A 161 0.27 10.83 -20.49
C THR A 161 -1.24 11.12 -20.67
N PRO A 162 -2.04 11.19 -19.59
CA PRO A 162 -3.41 11.71 -19.64
C PRO A 162 -3.45 13.22 -19.93
N GLY A 163 -4.59 13.73 -20.41
CA GLY A 163 -4.74 15.14 -20.80
C GLY A 163 -4.37 16.14 -19.69
N ARG A 164 -3.57 17.16 -20.02
CA ARG A 164 -2.96 18.12 -19.07
C ARG A 164 -3.94 18.76 -18.08
N GLU A 165 -5.14 19.11 -18.49
CA GLU A 165 -6.08 19.90 -17.67
C GLU A 165 -6.80 19.04 -16.59
N ALA A 166 -7.24 17.83 -16.94
CA ALA A 166 -7.86 16.89 -15.99
C ALA A 166 -6.87 16.51 -14.88
N ASN A 167 -5.60 16.30 -15.23
CA ASN A 167 -4.55 16.01 -14.27
C ASN A 167 -4.28 17.17 -13.31
N ARG A 168 -4.27 18.43 -13.80
CA ARG A 168 -4.05 19.61 -12.94
C ARG A 168 -5.13 19.73 -11.88
N LEU A 169 -6.40 19.56 -12.27
CA LEU A 169 -7.54 19.65 -11.35
C LEU A 169 -7.56 18.50 -10.35
N ALA A 170 -7.26 17.28 -10.81
CA ALA A 170 -7.17 16.10 -9.93
C ALA A 170 -6.01 16.23 -8.93
N THR A 171 -4.84 16.72 -9.37
CA THR A 171 -3.69 16.99 -8.51
C THR A 171 -4.02 18.06 -7.47
N ALA A 172 -4.63 19.17 -7.89
CA ALA A 172 -5.04 20.23 -6.96
C ALA A 172 -6.04 19.72 -5.92
N LEU A 173 -6.98 18.85 -6.31
CA LEU A 173 -7.90 18.23 -5.36
C LEU A 173 -7.18 17.30 -4.39
N ARG A 174 -6.23 16.48 -4.86
CA ARG A 174 -5.41 15.62 -4.01
C ARG A 174 -4.66 16.45 -2.95
N ASP A 175 -3.96 17.47 -3.39
CA ASP A 175 -3.14 18.32 -2.52
C ASP A 175 -4.02 19.05 -1.48
N LEU A 176 -5.21 19.46 -1.90
CA LEU A 176 -6.21 20.06 -1.01
C LEU A 176 -6.72 19.06 0.04
N LEU A 177 -7.03 17.82 -0.36
CA LEU A 177 -7.45 16.76 0.57
C LEU A 177 -6.36 16.42 1.57
N ASP A 178 -5.10 16.32 1.12
CA ASP A 178 -3.95 16.01 1.99
C ASP A 178 -3.66 17.16 2.97
N SER A 179 -3.77 18.41 2.53
CA SER A 179 -3.56 19.58 3.39
C SER A 179 -4.63 19.73 4.47
N ARG A 180 -5.81 19.13 4.28
CA ARG A 180 -6.94 19.19 5.22
C ARG A 180 -7.02 17.98 6.16
N LEU A 181 -6.07 17.04 6.10
CA LEU A 181 -5.99 15.97 7.09
C LEU A 181 -5.49 16.52 8.44
N PRO A 182 -6.07 16.05 9.57
CA PRO A 182 -7.09 15.00 9.73
C PRO A 182 -8.54 15.50 9.59
N ALA A 183 -8.79 16.81 9.67
CA ALA A 183 -10.14 17.37 9.72
C ALA A 183 -11.02 16.93 8.54
N GLY A 184 -10.41 16.80 7.34
CA GLY A 184 -11.14 16.53 6.12
C GLY A 184 -11.85 17.78 5.59
N MET A 185 -12.64 17.60 4.53
CA MET A 185 -13.49 18.62 3.95
C MET A 185 -14.64 17.97 3.19
N SER A 186 -15.69 18.71 2.96
CA SER A 186 -16.78 18.30 2.09
C SER A 186 -16.39 18.45 0.61
N LEU A 187 -17.07 17.71 -0.26
CA LEU A 187 -16.90 17.86 -1.70
C LEU A 187 -17.29 19.26 -2.20
N GLN A 188 -18.28 19.87 -1.54
CA GLN A 188 -18.73 21.23 -1.88
C GLN A 188 -17.67 22.27 -1.52
N GLU A 189 -17.02 22.17 -0.37
CA GLU A 189 -15.88 23.04 -0.01
C GLU A 189 -14.73 22.88 -1.00
N ALA A 190 -14.40 21.64 -1.41
CA ALA A 190 -13.39 21.39 -2.42
C ALA A 190 -13.77 22.01 -3.78
N ALA A 191 -15.03 21.88 -4.18
CA ALA A 191 -15.54 22.43 -5.42
C ALA A 191 -15.46 23.96 -5.43
N THR A 192 -15.82 24.62 -4.33
CA THR A 192 -15.70 26.06 -4.14
C THR A 192 -14.24 26.51 -4.22
N ALA A 193 -13.35 25.84 -3.48
CA ALA A 193 -11.92 26.18 -3.43
C ALA A 193 -11.20 26.02 -4.78
N LEU A 194 -11.63 25.05 -5.59
CA LEU A 194 -11.03 24.77 -6.90
C LEU A 194 -11.82 25.36 -8.09
N HIS A 195 -12.85 26.18 -7.80
CA HIS A 195 -13.71 26.80 -8.81
C HIS A 195 -14.24 25.79 -9.85
N ALA A 196 -14.66 24.60 -9.40
CA ALA A 196 -15.08 23.53 -10.28
C ALA A 196 -16.35 22.84 -9.75
N HIS A 197 -17.14 22.27 -10.67
CA HIS A 197 -18.35 21.57 -10.28
C HIS A 197 -18.01 20.25 -9.56
N PRO A 198 -18.68 19.87 -8.45
CA PRO A 198 -18.40 18.65 -7.68
C PRO A 198 -18.30 17.37 -8.52
N THR A 199 -19.25 17.17 -9.44
CA THR A 199 -19.27 15.99 -10.33
C THR A 199 -18.05 15.98 -11.26
N HIS A 200 -17.60 17.16 -11.72
CA HIS A 200 -16.41 17.27 -12.56
C HIS A 200 -15.14 16.90 -11.77
N LEU A 201 -15.02 17.38 -10.54
CA LEU A 201 -13.92 17.00 -9.63
C LEU A 201 -13.83 15.47 -9.43
N ILE A 202 -14.96 14.82 -9.11
CA ILE A 202 -15.00 13.36 -8.93
C ILE A 202 -14.54 12.64 -10.20
N ARG A 203 -15.04 13.09 -11.37
CA ARG A 203 -14.70 12.47 -12.65
C ARG A 203 -13.21 12.63 -12.98
N CYS A 204 -12.66 13.84 -12.88
CA CYS A 204 -11.25 14.09 -13.12
C CYS A 204 -10.36 13.29 -12.16
N PHE A 205 -10.72 13.31 -10.87
CA PHE A 205 -9.98 12.58 -9.85
C PHE A 205 -9.97 11.06 -10.13
N LYS A 206 -11.15 10.49 -10.42
CA LYS A 206 -11.28 9.09 -10.77
C LYS A 206 -10.56 8.72 -12.07
N GLN A 207 -10.54 9.62 -13.06
CA GLN A 207 -9.81 9.42 -14.32
C GLN A 207 -8.30 9.43 -14.12
N THR A 208 -7.80 10.29 -13.22
CA THR A 208 -6.37 10.45 -12.96
C THR A 208 -5.83 9.41 -11.97
N TYR A 209 -6.56 9.14 -10.88
CA TYR A 209 -6.09 8.29 -9.78
C TYR A 209 -6.80 6.93 -9.67
N GLY A 210 -7.72 6.60 -10.58
CA GLY A 210 -8.43 5.31 -10.62
C GLY A 210 -9.50 5.12 -9.54
N LEU A 211 -9.58 5.98 -8.52
CA LEU A 211 -10.52 5.88 -7.39
C LEU A 211 -11.19 7.23 -7.08
N PRO A 212 -12.38 7.24 -6.45
CA PRO A 212 -13.04 8.49 -6.09
C PRO A 212 -12.36 9.19 -4.90
N PRO A 213 -12.51 10.53 -4.74
CA PRO A 213 -11.85 11.33 -3.70
C PRO A 213 -12.08 10.81 -2.27
N HIS A 214 -13.28 10.32 -1.94
CA HIS A 214 -13.58 9.79 -0.60
C HIS A 214 -12.80 8.50 -0.28
N ALA A 215 -12.61 7.63 -1.28
CA ALA A 215 -11.82 6.40 -1.10
C ALA A 215 -10.35 6.73 -0.91
N TYR A 216 -9.83 7.72 -1.67
CA TYR A 216 -8.49 8.26 -1.47
C TYR A 216 -8.31 8.78 -0.03
N LEU A 217 -9.17 9.67 0.43
CA LEU A 217 -9.10 10.24 1.78
C LEU A 217 -9.16 9.15 2.86
N THR A 218 -10.01 8.14 2.67
CA THR A 218 -10.07 7.00 3.60
C THR A 218 -8.76 6.23 3.63
N GLY A 219 -8.17 5.94 2.46
CA GLY A 219 -6.85 5.29 2.37
C GLY A 219 -5.77 6.06 3.11
N ARG A 220 -5.69 7.38 2.91
CA ARG A 220 -4.74 8.27 3.61
C ARG A 220 -4.90 8.25 5.13
N ARG A 221 -6.15 8.26 5.62
CA ARG A 221 -6.43 8.13 7.05
C ARG A 221 -6.01 6.78 7.62
N ILE A 222 -6.24 5.70 6.89
CA ILE A 222 -5.80 4.34 7.28
C ILE A 222 -4.28 4.25 7.33
N GLU A 223 -3.58 4.79 6.35
CA GLU A 223 -2.12 4.81 6.33
C GLU A 223 -1.54 5.53 7.57
N ARG A 224 -2.04 6.73 7.87
CA ARG A 224 -1.66 7.44 9.11
C ARG A 224 -2.01 6.66 10.37
N ALA A 225 -3.18 5.99 10.39
CA ALA A 225 -3.60 5.17 11.52
C ALA A 225 -2.64 4.01 11.77
N ARG A 226 -2.15 3.33 10.71
CA ARG A 226 -1.12 2.29 10.83
C ARG A 226 0.11 2.83 11.55
N GLY A 227 0.60 3.99 11.12
CA GLY A 227 1.71 4.67 11.76
C GLY A 227 1.51 4.88 13.26
N PHE A 228 0.44 5.50 13.65
CA PHE A 228 0.13 5.78 15.06
C PHE A 228 -0.07 4.52 15.90
N LEU A 229 -0.65 3.46 15.34
CA LEU A 229 -0.82 2.19 16.04
C LEU A 229 0.53 1.50 16.29
N LEU A 230 1.46 1.53 15.34
CA LEU A 230 2.82 1.03 15.51
C LEU A 230 3.64 1.90 16.49
N ASP A 231 3.35 3.20 16.59
CA ASP A 231 3.91 4.09 17.60
C ASP A 231 3.29 3.85 19.00
N GLY A 232 2.32 2.93 19.13
CA GLY A 232 1.74 2.53 20.41
C GLY A 232 0.54 3.34 20.88
N LYS A 233 -0.02 4.22 20.04
CA LYS A 233 -1.25 4.95 20.39
C LYS A 233 -2.44 4.01 20.45
N ARG A 234 -3.37 4.28 21.34
CA ARG A 234 -4.60 3.49 21.50
C ARG A 234 -5.55 3.72 20.32
N PRO A 235 -6.30 2.70 19.84
CA PRO A 235 -7.20 2.82 18.69
C PRO A 235 -8.24 3.96 18.80
N ALA A 236 -8.73 4.26 19.99
CA ALA A 236 -9.66 5.38 20.21
C ALA A 236 -9.00 6.75 19.95
N GLU A 237 -7.77 6.94 20.42
CA GLU A 237 -6.98 8.16 20.19
C GLU A 237 -6.61 8.29 18.71
N VAL A 238 -6.25 7.16 18.08
CA VAL A 238 -5.91 7.12 16.66
C VAL A 238 -7.11 7.53 15.82
N ALA A 239 -8.33 7.06 16.12
CA ALA A 239 -9.52 7.42 15.38
C ALA A 239 -9.70 8.94 15.26
N ALA A 240 -9.63 9.65 16.40
CA ALA A 240 -9.71 11.09 16.42
C ALA A 240 -8.53 11.78 15.71
N ALA A 241 -7.30 11.29 15.94
CA ALA A 241 -6.08 11.87 15.40
C ALA A 241 -5.99 11.80 13.86
N VAL A 242 -6.65 10.83 13.22
CA VAL A 242 -6.63 10.66 11.77
C VAL A 242 -7.95 11.09 11.08
N GLY A 243 -8.93 11.58 11.86
CA GLY A 243 -10.17 12.16 11.34
C GLY A 243 -11.28 11.16 11.06
N PHE A 244 -11.30 9.99 11.73
CA PHE A 244 -12.51 9.16 11.80
C PHE A 244 -13.45 9.70 12.88
N HIS A 245 -14.75 9.53 12.66
CA HIS A 245 -15.78 10.01 13.57
C HIS A 245 -15.63 9.39 14.98
N ASP A 246 -15.36 8.08 15.04
CA ASP A 246 -15.15 7.33 16.27
C ASP A 246 -14.28 6.07 16.03
N GLN A 247 -14.02 5.33 17.11
CA GLN A 247 -13.25 4.09 17.06
C GLN A 247 -13.94 3.00 16.23
N ALA A 248 -15.29 2.91 16.24
CA ALA A 248 -16.04 1.92 15.46
C ALA A 248 -15.91 2.21 13.96
N HIS A 249 -15.95 3.48 13.58
CA HIS A 249 -15.72 3.94 12.22
C HIS A 249 -14.30 3.59 11.74
N LEU A 250 -13.27 3.90 12.55
CA LEU A 250 -11.89 3.46 12.28
C LEU A 250 -11.82 1.94 12.15
N HIS A 251 -12.39 1.18 13.10
CA HIS A 251 -12.34 -0.29 13.12
C HIS A 251 -12.87 -0.88 11.81
N ARG A 252 -14.04 -0.44 11.36
CA ARG A 252 -14.67 -0.94 10.13
C ARG A 252 -13.80 -0.69 8.90
N HIS A 253 -13.30 0.54 8.73
CA HIS A 253 -12.48 0.89 7.58
C HIS A 253 -11.09 0.27 7.66
N PHE A 254 -10.47 0.24 8.83
CA PHE A 254 -9.16 -0.36 9.04
C PHE A 254 -9.19 -1.86 8.74
N THR A 255 -10.16 -2.59 9.29
CA THR A 255 -10.29 -4.03 9.04
C THR A 255 -10.51 -4.32 7.56
N ARG A 256 -11.30 -3.50 6.88
CA ARG A 256 -11.54 -3.64 5.44
C ARG A 256 -10.27 -3.42 4.61
N HIS A 257 -9.40 -2.47 4.98
CA HIS A 257 -8.20 -2.11 4.22
C HIS A 257 -6.95 -2.93 4.61
N VAL A 258 -6.86 -3.35 5.86
CA VAL A 258 -5.65 -4.01 6.40
C VAL A 258 -5.85 -5.50 6.65
N GLY A 259 -7.10 -5.96 6.73
CA GLY A 259 -7.43 -7.37 6.96
C GLY A 259 -7.36 -7.81 8.42
N THR A 260 -7.08 -6.88 9.35
CA THR A 260 -7.07 -7.14 10.79
C THR A 260 -7.58 -5.93 11.56
N THR A 261 -7.93 -6.10 12.84
CA THR A 261 -8.43 -5.00 13.67
C THR A 261 -7.31 -4.06 14.10
N PRO A 262 -7.59 -2.76 14.35
CA PRO A 262 -6.58 -1.81 14.85
C PRO A 262 -5.87 -2.28 16.11
N GLY A 263 -6.61 -2.88 17.06
CA GLY A 263 -6.03 -3.39 18.30
C GLY A 263 -5.06 -4.57 18.07
N ARG A 264 -5.43 -5.51 17.21
CA ARG A 264 -4.53 -6.61 16.83
C ARG A 264 -3.31 -6.10 16.07
N TYR A 265 -3.48 -5.14 15.20
CA TYR A 265 -2.38 -4.53 14.46
C TYR A 265 -1.39 -3.83 15.41
N ALA A 266 -1.87 -3.09 16.40
CA ALA A 266 -1.02 -2.45 17.41
C ALA A 266 -0.16 -3.45 18.21
N LEU A 267 -0.66 -4.67 18.45
CA LEU A 267 0.10 -5.72 19.16
C LEU A 267 1.25 -6.30 18.32
N THR A 268 1.28 -6.09 17.01
CA THR A 268 2.37 -6.61 16.14
C THR A 268 3.65 -5.78 16.23
N ARG A 269 3.60 -4.57 16.83
CA ARG A 269 4.74 -3.65 17.01
C ARG A 269 5.93 -4.26 17.78
N SER A 270 5.65 -5.27 18.63
CA SER A 270 6.64 -5.88 19.53
C SER A 270 7.38 -7.08 18.90
N ARG A 271 7.29 -7.28 17.58
CA ARG A 271 8.13 -8.27 16.92
C ARG A 271 9.56 -7.74 16.77
N PRO A 272 10.57 -8.57 17.11
CA PRO A 272 11.97 -8.18 17.13
C PRO A 272 12.49 -7.74 15.77
#